data_74c2c44312cddfc8d7f2fa432bce98b2
#
_entry.id   74c2c44312cddfc8d7f2fa432bce98b2
#
_cell.length_a   1.000
_cell.length_b   1.000
_cell.length_c   1.000
_cell.angle_alpha   90.00
_cell.angle_beta   90.00
_cell.angle_gamma   90.00
#
_symmetry.space_group_name_H-M   'P 1'
#
loop_
_entity.id
_entity.type
_entity.pdbx_description
1 polymer ?
#
loop_
_entity_poly.entity_id
_entity_poly.type
_entity_poly.pdbx_seq_one_letter_code
_entity_poly.pdbx_strand_id
1 'polypeptide(L)'
;MPFFCNDAPAELRSTIEATENRADQCYRLLGLLKRPANEAKWALLTAMALQLETRQQQHGANAPLHRIRLINLDRCTSGFKFVSKHGKPASRLVDRYTWHGSLATDAVNDLQLIERYKHFLSVLPMWHRNHEQADVLPDGRVRFYIPRDSPRERQVIAFQQGYKSKTVEVISQYGGGSIADATEAKRLLDELWADVRPGGTAKKFSYEPSSQIIEALRPKYQDRLDQNFRRADSFQLNGYSLGEFKSFYIALLILCSIHEYICYPFDKPGQPIPVSSLVMTKTRSSWTTRISQISGLPRAICETVISDLILDAVKPGCSMCMNPFVPLNGLTLAVAPQFPLASAVDDNILRSFSYLSPALFSAQNTEKEATMRERINEAAPHFGLEPSIQLPDKSTEIDLLLSDEASSTVVFAELKWIRKPYRTLERIARDEEVDKGINQLRLIRSYARQHPDFLRERGKLPRSLDRYDNVYYLLVAWDHWYWVEPEDAIATISFEAFLPALKKSTSLQVLVSELLKYDWLPVEGRDFRVMYAPAAVNGAVIESAIFCPPL
;
A
#
# COMPACT_ATOMS: atom_id res chain seq x y z
N MET A 1 -4.12 -23.02 -8.98
CA MET A 1 -4.78 -22.02 -9.84
C MET A 1 -4.54 -22.45 -11.26
N PRO A 2 -5.51 -22.42 -12.17
CA PRO A 2 -5.23 -22.65 -13.57
C PRO A 2 -4.30 -21.53 -14.04
N PHE A 3 -3.13 -21.91 -14.51
CA PHE A 3 -2.24 -20.98 -15.20
C PHE A 3 -2.94 -20.60 -16.50
N PHE A 4 -3.25 -19.33 -16.67
CA PHE A 4 -3.67 -18.82 -17.95
C PHE A 4 -2.49 -19.00 -18.89
N CYS A 5 -2.66 -19.76 -19.97
CA CYS A 5 -1.63 -19.88 -20.98
C CYS A 5 -1.52 -18.53 -21.68
N ASN A 6 -0.36 -17.90 -21.56
CA ASN A 6 0.01 -16.80 -22.42
C ASN A 6 0.05 -17.32 -23.87
N ASP A 7 -0.45 -16.56 -24.83
CA ASP A 7 -0.43 -16.90 -26.28
C ASP A 7 0.96 -16.78 -26.92
N ALA A 8 2.00 -16.60 -26.10
CA ALA A 8 3.39 -16.49 -26.55
C ALA A 8 3.88 -17.75 -27.29
N PRO A 9 4.84 -17.62 -28.21
CA PRO A 9 5.48 -18.74 -28.88
C PRO A 9 6.03 -19.76 -27.89
N ALA A 10 5.93 -21.05 -28.22
CA ALA A 10 6.32 -22.15 -27.32
C ALA A 10 7.78 -22.05 -26.84
N GLU A 11 8.68 -21.58 -27.69
CA GLU A 11 10.10 -21.39 -27.35
C GLU A 11 10.31 -20.30 -26.29
N LEU A 12 9.63 -19.14 -26.44
CA LEU A 12 9.66 -18.06 -25.46
C LEU A 12 9.09 -18.52 -24.13
N ARG A 13 7.97 -19.24 -24.16
CA ARG A 13 7.33 -19.80 -22.96
C ARG A 13 8.28 -20.76 -22.22
N SER A 14 8.89 -21.70 -22.93
CA SER A 14 9.85 -22.63 -22.36
C SER A 14 11.06 -21.92 -21.73
N THR A 15 11.56 -20.87 -22.39
CA THR A 15 12.67 -20.06 -21.86
C THR A 15 12.29 -19.35 -20.56
N ILE A 16 11.08 -18.77 -20.50
CA ILE A 16 10.59 -18.06 -19.30
C ILE A 16 10.34 -19.05 -18.15
N GLU A 17 9.70 -20.19 -18.40
CA GLU A 17 9.50 -21.24 -17.41
C GLU A 17 10.82 -21.77 -16.84
N ALA A 18 11.82 -21.98 -17.69
CA ALA A 18 13.16 -22.37 -17.24
C ALA A 18 13.83 -21.28 -16.39
N THR A 19 13.60 -20.01 -16.71
CA THR A 19 14.10 -18.86 -15.97
C THR A 19 13.42 -18.74 -14.61
N GLU A 20 12.10 -18.88 -14.56
CA GLU A 20 11.30 -18.92 -13.34
C GLU A 20 11.73 -20.04 -12.41
N ASN A 21 11.82 -21.26 -12.92
CA ASN A 21 12.25 -22.44 -12.14
C ASN A 21 13.65 -22.24 -11.53
N ARG A 22 14.58 -21.61 -12.25
CA ARG A 22 15.91 -21.28 -11.71
C ARG A 22 15.81 -20.22 -10.61
N ALA A 23 15.04 -19.16 -10.85
CA ALA A 23 14.83 -18.10 -9.87
C ALA A 23 14.18 -18.62 -8.58
N ASP A 24 13.17 -19.47 -8.69
CA ASP A 24 12.45 -20.06 -7.55
C ASP A 24 13.35 -20.91 -6.65
N GLN A 25 14.44 -21.45 -7.17
CA GLN A 25 15.43 -22.19 -6.37
C GLN A 25 16.43 -21.30 -5.63
N CYS A 26 16.33 -19.97 -5.74
CA CYS A 26 17.25 -19.02 -5.09
C CYS A 26 17.35 -19.20 -3.57
N TYR A 27 16.30 -19.71 -2.91
CA TYR A 27 16.35 -20.00 -1.47
C TYR A 27 17.52 -20.89 -1.08
N ARG A 28 18.00 -21.78 -1.98
CA ARG A 28 19.15 -22.68 -1.72
C ARG A 28 20.47 -21.90 -1.52
N LEU A 29 20.54 -20.67 -1.97
CA LEU A 29 21.71 -19.79 -1.86
C LEU A 29 21.71 -18.98 -0.56
N LEU A 30 20.60 -18.97 0.20
CA LEU A 30 20.47 -18.15 1.40
C LEU A 30 21.34 -18.72 2.53
N GLY A 31 22.28 -17.91 3.01
CA GLY A 31 23.19 -18.23 4.13
C GLY A 31 22.43 -18.40 5.45
N LEU A 32 21.38 -17.61 5.66
CA LEU A 32 20.53 -17.64 6.85
C LEU A 32 19.77 -18.97 7.03
N LEU A 33 19.54 -19.76 5.98
CA LEU A 33 18.91 -21.09 6.12
C LEU A 33 19.80 -22.09 6.88
N LYS A 34 21.09 -21.82 7.01
CA LYS A 34 22.02 -22.62 7.82
C LYS A 34 21.91 -22.32 9.32
N ARG A 35 21.16 -21.27 9.69
CA ARG A 35 20.95 -20.80 11.06
C ARG A 35 19.63 -21.29 11.64
N PRO A 36 19.46 -21.28 12.98
CA PRO A 36 18.16 -21.44 13.60
C PRO A 36 17.16 -20.39 13.10
N ALA A 37 15.91 -20.79 12.85
CA ALA A 37 14.91 -19.92 12.20
C ALA A 37 14.65 -18.60 12.96
N ASN A 38 14.71 -18.63 14.30
CA ASN A 38 14.55 -17.42 15.13
C ASN A 38 15.70 -16.43 14.94
N GLU A 39 16.96 -16.92 14.89
CA GLU A 39 18.13 -16.09 14.62
C GLU A 39 18.11 -15.54 13.19
N ALA A 40 17.79 -16.39 12.22
CA ALA A 40 17.69 -16.00 10.80
C ALA A 40 16.62 -14.92 10.57
N LYS A 41 15.43 -15.06 11.16
CA LYS A 41 14.35 -14.07 11.07
C LYS A 41 14.75 -12.74 11.71
N TRP A 42 15.33 -12.80 12.90
CA TRP A 42 15.80 -11.59 13.58
C TRP A 42 16.90 -10.90 12.78
N ALA A 43 17.86 -11.63 12.23
CA ALA A 43 18.94 -11.07 11.44
C ALA A 43 18.44 -10.43 10.14
N LEU A 44 17.51 -11.08 9.44
CA LEU A 44 16.88 -10.51 8.24
C LEU A 44 16.13 -9.21 8.55
N LEU A 45 15.33 -9.21 9.62
CA LEU A 45 14.61 -8.00 10.06
C LEU A 45 15.57 -6.87 10.45
N THR A 46 16.69 -7.22 11.13
CA THR A 46 17.73 -6.26 11.50
C THR A 46 18.44 -5.68 10.26
N ALA A 47 18.74 -6.50 9.25
CA ALA A 47 19.32 -6.03 7.98
C ALA A 47 18.38 -5.04 7.27
N MET A 48 17.07 -5.32 7.26
CA MET A 48 16.07 -4.42 6.69
C MET A 48 16.00 -3.09 7.43
N ALA A 49 15.95 -3.12 8.77
CA ALA A 49 15.97 -1.91 9.60
C ALA A 49 17.24 -1.09 9.38
N LEU A 50 18.40 -1.74 9.40
CA LEU A 50 19.69 -1.09 9.16
C LEU A 50 19.75 -0.41 7.77
N GLN A 51 19.21 -1.05 6.76
CA GLN A 51 19.21 -0.51 5.40
C GLN A 51 18.30 0.73 5.27
N LEU A 52 17.20 0.79 6.02
CA LEU A 52 16.34 1.98 6.10
C LEU A 52 17.09 3.13 6.78
N GLU A 53 17.70 2.88 7.93
CA GLU A 53 18.44 3.88 8.71
C GLU A 53 19.64 4.46 7.95
N THR A 54 20.49 3.61 7.37
CA THR A 54 21.70 4.05 6.66
C THR A 54 21.36 4.96 5.48
N ARG A 55 20.27 4.69 4.77
CA ARG A 55 19.84 5.53 3.63
C ARG A 55 19.19 6.83 4.05
N GLN A 56 18.49 6.83 5.18
CA GLN A 56 17.94 8.06 5.74
C GLN A 56 19.06 9.04 6.11
N GLN A 57 20.19 8.54 6.61
CA GLN A 57 21.40 9.35 6.85
C GLN A 57 22.00 9.93 5.57
N GLN A 58 22.03 9.13 4.48
CA GLN A 58 22.67 9.54 3.21
C GLN A 58 21.86 10.55 2.40
N HIS A 59 20.52 10.48 2.47
CA HIS A 59 19.63 11.22 1.59
C HIS A 59 18.80 12.31 2.29
N GLY A 60 19.02 12.51 3.59
CA GLY A 60 18.22 13.45 4.37
C GLY A 60 16.74 13.11 4.38
N ALA A 61 15.88 14.08 4.68
CA ALA A 61 14.44 13.92 4.76
C ALA A 61 13.74 13.86 3.38
N ASN A 62 14.34 13.21 2.37
CA ASN A 62 13.66 13.01 1.09
C ASN A 62 12.57 11.93 1.24
N ALA A 63 11.41 12.34 1.76
CA ALA A 63 10.28 11.49 2.09
C ALA A 63 9.82 10.53 0.96
N PRO A 64 9.79 10.94 -0.33
CA PRO A 64 9.42 10.04 -1.42
C PRO A 64 10.37 8.84 -1.59
N LEU A 65 11.68 9.07 -1.52
CA LEU A 65 12.68 7.99 -1.68
C LEU A 65 12.66 7.02 -0.50
N HIS A 66 12.48 7.53 0.72
CA HIS A 66 12.34 6.69 1.91
C HIS A 66 11.10 5.79 1.82
N ARG A 67 9.96 6.33 1.37
CA ARG A 67 8.73 5.57 1.17
C ARG A 67 8.87 4.47 0.12
N ILE A 68 9.48 4.78 -1.03
CA ILE A 68 9.75 3.78 -2.07
C ILE A 68 10.63 2.66 -1.51
N ARG A 69 11.63 3.00 -0.71
CA ARG A 69 12.51 2.02 -0.08
C ARG A 69 11.79 1.14 0.93
N LEU A 70 10.95 1.72 1.77
CA LEU A 70 10.12 0.98 2.71
C LEU A 70 9.23 -0.05 2.00
N ILE A 71 8.52 0.37 0.94
CA ILE A 71 7.68 -0.52 0.13
C ILE A 71 8.52 -1.64 -0.47
N ASN A 72 9.72 -1.32 -0.94
CA ASN A 72 10.62 -2.30 -1.52
C ASN A 72 11.08 -3.34 -0.50
N LEU A 73 11.43 -2.93 0.71
CA LEU A 73 11.83 -3.85 1.78
C LEU A 73 10.64 -4.64 2.32
N ASP A 74 9.49 -4.02 2.47
CA ASP A 74 8.29 -4.72 2.90
C ASP A 74 7.90 -5.87 1.95
N ARG A 75 8.10 -5.68 0.64
CA ARG A 75 7.92 -6.75 -0.36
C ARG A 75 8.92 -7.91 -0.22
N CYS A 76 10.02 -7.75 0.52
CA CYS A 76 10.98 -8.81 0.81
C CYS A 76 10.50 -9.82 1.87
N THR A 77 9.24 -9.79 2.24
CA THR A 77 8.57 -10.75 3.15
C THR A 77 8.78 -12.22 2.72
N SER A 78 9.03 -12.48 1.42
CA SER A 78 9.40 -13.81 0.90
C SER A 78 10.61 -14.41 1.61
N GLY A 79 11.56 -13.62 2.11
CA GLY A 79 12.68 -14.10 2.90
C GLY A 79 12.25 -14.81 4.19
N PHE A 80 11.25 -14.26 4.90
CA PHE A 80 10.67 -14.91 6.08
C PHE A 80 9.96 -16.21 5.72
N LYS A 81 9.31 -16.27 4.55
CA LYS A 81 8.70 -17.50 4.02
C LYS A 81 9.76 -18.57 3.77
N PHE A 82 10.88 -18.23 3.15
CA PHE A 82 11.97 -19.15 2.92
C PHE A 82 12.55 -19.68 4.24
N VAL A 83 12.83 -18.78 5.20
CA VAL A 83 13.32 -19.18 6.53
C VAL A 83 12.31 -20.07 7.25
N SER A 84 11.01 -19.75 7.20
CA SER A 84 9.97 -20.56 7.86
C SER A 84 9.80 -21.94 7.23
N LYS A 85 9.96 -22.05 5.90
CA LYS A 85 9.72 -23.28 5.15
C LYS A 85 10.96 -24.20 5.03
N HIS A 86 12.14 -23.60 4.94
CA HIS A 86 13.37 -24.30 4.59
C HIS A 86 14.50 -24.12 5.62
N GLY A 87 14.32 -23.24 6.61
CA GLY A 87 15.30 -22.99 7.66
C GLY A 87 15.37 -24.12 8.68
N LYS A 88 16.43 -24.09 9.49
CA LYS A 88 16.56 -25.01 10.63
C LYS A 88 15.50 -24.68 11.69
N PRO A 89 15.07 -25.67 12.50
CA PRO A 89 14.18 -25.42 13.62
C PRO A 89 14.68 -24.28 14.51
N ALA A 90 13.75 -23.53 15.10
CA ALA A 90 14.11 -22.49 16.05
C ALA A 90 14.87 -23.09 17.24
N SER A 91 15.98 -22.48 17.62
CA SER A 91 16.69 -22.88 18.84
C SER A 91 15.88 -22.49 20.08
N ARG A 92 16.13 -23.18 21.19
CA ARG A 92 15.61 -22.78 22.51
C ARG A 92 16.06 -21.34 22.80
N LEU A 93 15.22 -20.62 23.52
CA LEU A 93 15.31 -19.20 23.87
C LEU A 93 16.74 -18.64 23.83
N VAL A 94 17.00 -17.81 22.83
CA VAL A 94 18.15 -16.92 22.84
C VAL A 94 17.64 -15.60 23.44
N ASP A 95 17.97 -15.34 24.69
CA ASP A 95 17.55 -14.11 25.39
C ASP A 95 18.12 -12.85 24.74
N ARG A 96 19.18 -13.01 23.94
CA ARG A 96 19.87 -11.88 23.30
C ARG A 96 20.42 -12.29 21.94
N TYR A 97 19.87 -11.67 20.88
CA TYR A 97 20.46 -11.73 19.56
C TYR A 97 21.58 -10.69 19.44
N THR A 98 22.68 -11.04 18.80
CA THR A 98 23.82 -10.15 18.62
C THR A 98 24.20 -10.08 17.14
N TRP A 99 24.32 -8.88 16.61
CA TRP A 99 24.77 -8.64 15.26
C TRP A 99 26.29 -8.79 15.18
N HIS A 100 26.77 -9.85 14.52
CA HIS A 100 28.20 -10.16 14.43
C HIS A 100 28.60 -10.63 13.02
N GLY A 101 29.88 -10.54 12.69
CA GLY A 101 30.56 -10.90 11.44
C GLY A 101 29.79 -11.76 10.45
N SER A 102 29.82 -13.09 10.61
CA SER A 102 29.20 -13.99 9.63
C SER A 102 27.67 -13.89 9.56
N LEU A 103 26.99 -13.63 10.68
CA LEU A 103 25.53 -13.45 10.68
C LEU A 103 25.14 -12.17 9.95
N ALA A 104 25.89 -11.09 10.16
CA ALA A 104 25.67 -9.81 9.47
C ALA A 104 25.87 -9.95 7.96
N THR A 105 26.96 -10.61 7.56
CA THR A 105 27.26 -10.87 6.15
C THR A 105 26.18 -11.72 5.48
N ASP A 106 25.77 -12.84 6.11
CA ASP A 106 24.69 -13.68 5.60
C ASP A 106 23.41 -12.88 5.44
N ALA A 107 23.00 -12.09 6.46
CA ALA A 107 21.75 -11.33 6.44
C ALA A 107 21.71 -10.24 5.36
N VAL A 108 22.81 -9.50 5.16
CA VAL A 108 22.89 -8.47 4.12
C VAL A 108 22.90 -9.07 2.72
N ASN A 109 23.66 -10.13 2.50
CA ASN A 109 23.73 -10.82 1.21
C ASN A 109 22.37 -11.47 0.86
N ASP A 110 21.75 -12.11 1.83
CA ASP A 110 20.43 -12.74 1.65
C ASP A 110 19.36 -11.71 1.36
N LEU A 111 19.37 -10.55 2.06
CA LEU A 111 18.43 -9.48 1.77
C LEU A 111 18.58 -8.95 0.33
N GLN A 112 19.82 -8.78 -0.14
CA GLN A 112 20.08 -8.37 -1.53
C GLN A 112 19.59 -9.42 -2.54
N LEU A 113 19.78 -10.71 -2.25
CA LEU A 113 19.28 -11.78 -3.09
C LEU A 113 17.75 -11.80 -3.15
N ILE A 114 17.09 -11.64 -2.00
CA ILE A 114 15.63 -11.56 -1.88
C ILE A 114 15.10 -10.33 -2.62
N GLU A 115 15.78 -9.19 -2.53
CA GLU A 115 15.41 -7.98 -3.29
C GLU A 115 15.46 -8.20 -4.80
N ARG A 116 16.46 -8.93 -5.30
CA ARG A 116 16.54 -9.29 -6.71
C ARG A 116 15.42 -10.29 -7.09
N TYR A 117 15.21 -11.32 -6.28
CA TYR A 117 14.15 -12.30 -6.52
C TYR A 117 12.75 -11.68 -6.56
N LYS A 118 12.50 -10.64 -5.76
CA LYS A 118 11.22 -9.93 -5.79
C LYS A 118 10.89 -9.33 -7.17
N HIS A 119 11.88 -8.97 -7.99
CA HIS A 119 11.63 -8.49 -9.35
C HIS A 119 10.97 -9.59 -10.19
N PHE A 120 11.41 -10.83 -10.06
CA PHE A 120 10.77 -11.97 -10.71
C PHE A 120 9.32 -12.13 -10.25
N LEU A 121 9.08 -12.03 -8.93
CA LEU A 121 7.73 -12.11 -8.35
C LEU A 121 6.79 -10.98 -8.77
N SER A 122 7.31 -9.85 -9.22
CA SER A 122 6.49 -8.74 -9.68
C SER A 122 6.15 -8.82 -11.16
N VAL A 123 7.01 -9.41 -11.97
CA VAL A 123 6.94 -9.41 -13.43
C VAL A 123 6.28 -10.68 -13.96
N LEU A 124 6.71 -11.86 -13.52
CA LEU A 124 6.21 -13.13 -14.03
C LEU A 124 4.68 -13.29 -13.94
N PRO A 125 4.01 -12.94 -12.83
CA PRO A 125 2.56 -13.01 -12.77
C PRO A 125 1.86 -12.07 -13.76
N MET A 126 2.47 -10.93 -14.11
CA MET A 126 1.94 -10.00 -15.11
C MET A 126 2.06 -10.59 -16.51
N TRP A 127 3.22 -11.17 -16.80
CA TRP A 127 3.43 -11.87 -18.08
C TRP A 127 2.48 -13.06 -18.25
N HIS A 128 2.36 -13.93 -17.24
CA HIS A 128 1.44 -15.08 -17.27
C HIS A 128 -0.03 -14.70 -17.51
N ARG A 129 -0.39 -13.45 -17.28
CA ARG A 129 -1.75 -12.91 -17.45
C ARG A 129 -1.87 -11.92 -18.59
N ASN A 130 -0.90 -11.88 -19.49
CA ASN A 130 -0.86 -11.02 -20.69
C ASN A 130 -0.86 -9.50 -20.41
N HIS A 131 -0.50 -9.08 -19.17
CA HIS A 131 -0.34 -7.66 -18.84
C HIS A 131 1.05 -7.10 -19.18
N GLU A 132 2.02 -7.97 -19.40
CA GLU A 132 3.35 -7.63 -19.89
C GLU A 132 3.73 -8.53 -21.06
N GLN A 133 4.54 -8.02 -21.96
CA GLN A 133 5.17 -8.76 -23.05
C GLN A 133 6.60 -9.10 -22.68
N ALA A 134 7.19 -10.06 -23.40
CA ALA A 134 8.56 -10.46 -23.16
C ALA A 134 9.27 -10.81 -24.47
N ASP A 135 10.58 -10.47 -24.53
CA ASP A 135 11.48 -10.85 -25.60
C ASP A 135 12.71 -11.54 -25.00
N VAL A 136 13.28 -12.50 -25.75
CA VAL A 136 14.60 -13.06 -25.45
C VAL A 136 15.64 -12.19 -26.15
N LEU A 137 16.54 -11.59 -25.38
CA LEU A 137 17.63 -10.79 -25.90
C LEU A 137 18.73 -11.70 -26.52
N PRO A 138 19.60 -11.16 -27.42
CA PRO A 138 20.67 -11.93 -28.06
C PRO A 138 21.65 -12.62 -27.08
N ASP A 139 21.75 -12.11 -25.85
CA ASP A 139 22.59 -12.67 -24.78
C ASP A 139 21.84 -13.69 -23.89
N GLY A 140 20.61 -14.07 -24.26
CA GLY A 140 19.79 -15.05 -23.55
C GLY A 140 19.04 -14.51 -22.34
N ARG A 141 19.12 -13.22 -22.04
CA ARG A 141 18.28 -12.59 -21.01
C ARG A 141 16.85 -12.44 -21.49
N VAL A 142 15.89 -12.46 -20.57
CA VAL A 142 14.48 -12.19 -20.86
C VAL A 142 14.16 -10.76 -20.45
N ARG A 143 13.71 -9.94 -21.39
CA ARG A 143 13.22 -8.59 -21.13
C ARG A 143 11.72 -8.58 -21.10
N PHE A 144 11.16 -8.13 -19.97
CA PHE A 144 9.73 -7.89 -19.80
C PHE A 144 9.44 -6.39 -19.98
N TYR A 145 8.41 -6.07 -20.72
CA TYR A 145 8.05 -4.69 -21.03
C TYR A 145 6.55 -4.50 -21.14
N ILE A 146 6.11 -3.30 -20.83
CA ILE A 146 4.77 -2.83 -21.13
C ILE A 146 4.77 -2.52 -22.61
N PRO A 147 3.73 -2.93 -23.38
CA PRO A 147 3.67 -2.66 -24.81
C PRO A 147 4.01 -1.20 -25.13
N ARG A 148 4.97 -0.99 -26.05
CA ARG A 148 5.46 0.37 -26.38
C ARG A 148 4.37 1.28 -26.93
N ASP A 149 3.33 0.68 -27.48
CA ASP A 149 2.22 1.36 -28.13
C ASP A 149 1.18 1.90 -27.15
N SER A 150 1.36 1.64 -25.85
CA SER A 150 0.49 2.18 -24.79
C SER A 150 1.23 3.17 -23.87
N PRO A 151 1.55 4.40 -24.35
CA PRO A 151 2.14 5.43 -23.50
C PRO A 151 1.21 5.78 -22.34
N ARG A 152 -0.09 5.62 -22.53
CA ARG A 152 -1.12 5.85 -21.52
C ARG A 152 -1.03 4.84 -20.37
N GLU A 153 -0.81 3.57 -20.67
CA GLU A 153 -0.64 2.53 -19.64
C GLU A 153 0.57 2.83 -18.75
N ARG A 154 1.69 3.29 -19.32
CA ARG A 154 2.86 3.71 -18.54
C ARG A 154 2.55 4.90 -17.63
N GLN A 155 1.79 5.88 -18.12
CA GLN A 155 1.35 7.03 -17.31
C GLN A 155 0.49 6.57 -16.13
N VAL A 156 -0.41 5.63 -16.35
CA VAL A 156 -1.28 5.05 -15.32
C VAL A 156 -0.48 4.30 -14.26
N ILE A 157 0.46 3.48 -14.68
CA ILE A 157 1.34 2.75 -13.76
C ILE A 157 2.17 3.73 -12.94
N ALA A 158 2.73 4.77 -13.57
CA ALA A 158 3.45 5.81 -12.87
C ALA A 158 2.56 6.53 -11.83
N PHE A 159 1.33 6.87 -12.20
CA PHE A 159 0.36 7.47 -11.28
C PHE A 159 0.08 6.56 -10.07
N GLN A 160 -0.17 5.27 -10.31
CA GLN A 160 -0.37 4.28 -9.24
C GLN A 160 0.85 4.12 -8.33
N GLN A 161 2.05 4.30 -8.86
CA GLN A 161 3.30 4.28 -8.08
C GLN A 161 3.55 5.57 -7.30
N GLY A 162 2.70 6.57 -7.45
CA GLY A 162 2.75 7.82 -6.70
C GLY A 162 3.37 9.00 -7.44
N TYR A 163 3.72 8.84 -8.72
CA TYR A 163 4.05 9.97 -9.58
C TYR A 163 2.77 10.74 -9.89
N LYS A 164 2.79 12.03 -9.70
CA LYS A 164 1.63 12.90 -9.90
C LYS A 164 1.97 13.98 -10.92
N SER A 165 1.01 14.36 -11.76
CA SER A 165 1.16 15.57 -12.57
C SER A 165 1.04 16.81 -11.67
N LYS A 166 1.50 17.95 -12.15
CA LYS A 166 1.39 19.23 -11.42
C LYS A 166 -0.07 19.69 -11.22
N THR A 167 -1.00 19.12 -11.97
CA THR A 167 -2.43 19.46 -11.89
C THR A 167 -3.17 18.73 -10.77
N VAL A 168 -2.61 17.63 -10.28
CA VAL A 168 -3.16 16.89 -9.13
C VAL A 168 -2.63 17.51 -7.85
N GLU A 169 -3.51 18.15 -7.08
CA GLU A 169 -3.16 18.59 -5.73
C GLU A 169 -2.78 17.36 -4.89
N VAL A 170 -1.52 17.30 -4.50
CA VAL A 170 -1.06 16.30 -3.55
C VAL A 170 -1.67 16.66 -2.21
N ILE A 171 -2.83 16.10 -1.89
CA ILE A 171 -3.26 16.03 -0.50
C ILE A 171 -2.21 15.14 0.15
N SER A 172 -1.29 15.74 0.87
CA SER A 172 -0.26 15.02 1.62
C SER A 172 -0.95 14.23 2.73
N GLN A 173 -1.46 13.05 2.39
CA GLN A 173 -2.10 12.12 3.34
C GLN A 173 -1.12 11.61 4.41
N TYR A 174 0.14 12.01 4.33
CA TYR A 174 1.20 11.57 5.22
C TYR A 174 2.04 12.75 5.73
N GLY A 175 1.36 13.73 6.31
CA GLY A 175 2.00 14.74 7.14
C GLY A 175 2.51 14.07 8.43
N GLY A 176 3.53 13.24 8.32
CA GLY A 176 4.32 12.85 9.46
C GLY A 176 5.14 14.06 9.87
N GLY A 177 4.57 14.95 10.68
CA GLY A 177 5.36 15.97 11.36
C GLY A 177 6.53 15.29 12.07
N SER A 178 7.73 15.83 11.95
CA SER A 178 8.90 15.33 12.68
C SER A 178 8.63 15.36 14.19
N ILE A 179 9.21 14.44 14.95
CA ILE A 179 9.26 14.56 16.43
C ILE A 179 9.84 15.92 16.84
N ALA A 180 10.67 16.52 16.00
CA ALA A 180 11.24 17.85 16.20
C ALA A 180 10.19 18.97 16.39
N ASP A 181 8.96 18.78 15.91
CA ASP A 181 7.89 19.77 16.04
C ASP A 181 7.22 19.77 17.43
N ALA A 182 7.47 18.75 18.25
CA ALA A 182 6.95 18.62 19.61
C ALA A 182 8.07 18.92 20.63
N THR A 183 8.29 20.17 20.95
CA THR A 183 9.39 20.66 21.79
C THR A 183 9.50 19.92 23.13
N GLU A 184 8.38 19.68 23.81
CA GLU A 184 8.37 18.97 25.09
C GLU A 184 8.67 17.48 24.94
N ALA A 185 8.07 16.82 23.96
CA ALA A 185 8.35 15.41 23.68
C ALA A 185 9.83 15.20 23.33
N LYS A 186 10.43 16.12 22.55
CA LYS A 186 11.83 16.08 22.20
C LYS A 186 12.73 16.24 23.43
N ARG A 187 12.44 17.20 24.30
CA ARG A 187 13.19 17.41 25.56
C ARG A 187 13.22 16.15 26.42
N LEU A 188 12.05 15.55 26.64
CA LEU A 188 11.91 14.32 27.43
C LEU A 188 12.61 13.12 26.79
N LEU A 189 12.59 13.03 25.46
CA LEU A 189 13.32 11.98 24.72
C LEU A 189 14.84 12.18 24.80
N ASP A 190 15.33 13.44 24.79
CA ASP A 190 16.74 13.74 24.97
C ASP A 190 17.24 13.35 26.37
N GLU A 191 16.44 13.61 27.40
CA GLU A 191 16.72 13.17 28.77
C GLU A 191 16.80 11.64 28.84
N LEU A 192 15.79 10.95 28.33
CA LEU A 192 15.80 9.48 28.27
C LEU A 192 16.98 8.93 27.48
N TRP A 193 17.34 9.57 26.36
CA TRP A 193 18.49 9.17 25.55
C TRP A 193 19.79 9.29 26.32
N ALA A 194 19.98 10.38 27.07
CA ALA A 194 21.16 10.60 27.91
C ALA A 194 21.31 9.56 29.01
N ASP A 195 20.19 9.16 29.62
CA ASP A 195 20.17 8.12 30.66
C ASP A 195 20.48 6.73 30.10
N VAL A 196 19.95 6.41 28.93
CA VAL A 196 20.08 5.07 28.30
C VAL A 196 21.41 4.89 27.60
N ARG A 197 22.01 5.96 27.07
CA ARG A 197 23.27 5.98 26.30
C ARG A 197 24.34 6.90 26.90
N PRO A 198 24.77 6.69 28.13
CA PRO A 198 25.79 7.51 28.75
C PRO A 198 27.10 7.47 27.93
N GLY A 199 27.61 8.63 27.56
CA GLY A 199 28.82 8.75 26.73
C GLY A 199 28.63 8.31 25.27
N GLY A 200 27.40 8.18 24.76
CA GLY A 200 27.12 7.86 23.37
C GLY A 200 27.44 6.41 22.94
N THR A 201 27.76 5.52 23.87
CA THR A 201 28.16 4.13 23.55
C THR A 201 26.97 3.28 23.11
N ALA A 202 27.18 2.50 22.03
CA ALA A 202 26.16 1.57 21.52
C ALA A 202 26.12 0.31 22.41
N LYS A 203 25.20 0.30 23.38
CA LYS A 203 24.88 -0.90 24.20
C LYS A 203 23.47 -1.37 23.92
N LYS A 204 23.16 -2.60 24.31
CA LYS A 204 21.76 -3.09 24.35
C LYS A 204 20.99 -2.29 25.40
N PHE A 205 19.84 -1.74 24.97
CA PHE A 205 19.06 -0.83 25.83
C PHE A 205 17.99 -1.59 26.59
N SER A 206 17.87 -1.27 27.88
CA SER A 206 16.70 -1.55 28.69
C SER A 206 16.23 -0.21 29.24
N TYR A 207 15.06 0.20 28.91
CA TYR A 207 14.47 1.46 29.35
C TYR A 207 12.95 1.32 29.52
N GLU A 208 12.43 2.15 30.39
CA GLU A 208 11.00 2.29 30.64
C GLU A 208 10.61 3.74 30.36
N PRO A 209 9.80 4.02 29.30
CA PRO A 209 9.35 5.38 29.05
C PRO A 209 8.44 5.85 30.19
N SER A 210 8.65 7.09 30.65
CA SER A 210 7.79 7.71 31.64
C SER A 210 6.40 7.98 31.06
N SER A 211 5.39 8.12 31.94
CA SER A 211 4.05 8.54 31.53
C SER A 211 4.06 9.91 30.84
N GLN A 212 4.96 10.82 31.24
CA GLN A 212 5.11 12.13 30.62
C GLN A 212 5.50 12.04 29.13
N ILE A 213 6.47 11.18 28.78
CA ILE A 213 6.85 10.95 27.37
C ILE A 213 5.68 10.39 26.57
N ILE A 214 4.96 9.42 27.15
CA ILE A 214 3.81 8.79 26.50
C ILE A 214 2.72 9.83 26.22
N GLU A 215 2.37 10.65 27.18
CA GLU A 215 1.34 11.69 27.02
C GLU A 215 1.79 12.81 26.07
N ALA A 216 3.06 13.17 26.06
CA ALA A 216 3.58 14.16 25.11
C ALA A 216 3.56 13.70 23.65
N LEU A 217 3.70 12.38 23.39
CA LEU A 217 3.68 11.81 22.05
C LEU A 217 2.26 11.44 21.56
N ARG A 218 1.31 11.20 22.48
CA ARG A 218 -0.04 10.71 22.16
C ARG A 218 -0.79 11.60 21.17
N PRO A 219 -0.90 12.94 21.34
CA PRO A 219 -1.66 13.80 20.43
C PRO A 219 -1.21 13.68 18.99
N LYS A 220 0.10 13.65 18.74
CA LYS A 220 0.68 13.51 17.41
C LYS A 220 0.18 12.26 16.68
N TYR A 221 0.14 11.12 17.36
CA TYR A 221 -0.28 9.86 16.75
C TYR A 221 -1.79 9.72 16.69
N GLN A 222 -2.51 10.34 17.64
CA GLN A 222 -3.96 10.46 17.59
C GLN A 222 -4.38 11.24 16.34
N ASP A 223 -3.87 12.46 16.16
CA ASP A 223 -4.16 13.30 15.00
C ASP A 223 -3.84 12.61 13.67
N ARG A 224 -2.69 11.93 13.63
CA ARG A 224 -2.30 11.16 12.44
C ARG A 224 -3.30 10.07 12.09
N LEU A 225 -3.78 9.29 13.08
CA LEU A 225 -4.71 8.20 12.80
C LEU A 225 -6.12 8.75 12.52
N ASP A 226 -6.57 9.78 13.20
CA ASP A 226 -7.88 10.38 12.97
C ASP A 226 -7.99 11.02 11.59
N GLN A 227 -6.91 11.63 11.08
CA GLN A 227 -6.87 12.15 9.71
C GLN A 227 -6.87 11.05 8.64
N ASN A 228 -6.26 9.90 8.92
CA ASN A 228 -6.11 8.82 7.95
C ASN A 228 -7.33 7.90 7.90
N PHE A 229 -7.92 7.58 9.06
CA PHE A 229 -9.08 6.70 9.12
C PHE A 229 -10.36 7.43 8.73
N ARG A 230 -11.01 6.94 7.69
CA ARG A 230 -12.25 7.52 7.12
C ARG A 230 -13.51 6.81 7.60
N ARG A 231 -13.37 5.76 8.43
CA ARG A 231 -14.47 4.98 8.99
C ARG A 231 -14.71 5.35 10.44
N ALA A 232 -15.95 5.16 10.87
CA ALA A 232 -16.32 5.38 12.26
C ALA A 232 -15.55 4.43 13.21
N ASP A 233 -15.27 4.88 14.42
CA ASP A 233 -14.58 4.09 15.44
C ASP A 233 -15.38 2.85 15.86
N SER A 234 -16.70 2.86 15.64
CA SER A 234 -17.59 1.72 15.87
C SER A 234 -17.47 0.58 14.85
N PHE A 235 -16.75 0.78 13.74
CA PHE A 235 -16.55 -0.26 12.73
C PHE A 235 -15.92 -1.50 13.37
N GLN A 236 -16.57 -2.66 13.19
CA GLN A 236 -16.15 -3.91 13.83
C GLN A 236 -15.09 -4.63 13.01
N LEU A 237 -14.02 -5.02 13.66
CA LEU A 237 -12.95 -5.86 13.16
C LEU A 237 -13.10 -7.29 13.74
N ASN A 238 -12.01 -7.99 13.93
CA ASN A 238 -12.00 -9.37 14.42
C ASN A 238 -12.11 -9.44 15.95
N GLY A 239 -13.31 -9.15 16.51
CA GLY A 239 -13.57 -9.16 17.96
C GLY A 239 -13.12 -7.90 18.70
N TYR A 240 -12.88 -6.81 17.97
CA TYR A 240 -12.59 -5.47 18.50
C TYR A 240 -13.06 -4.39 17.51
N SER A 241 -13.27 -3.18 17.97
CA SER A 241 -13.67 -2.04 17.15
C SER A 241 -12.45 -1.34 16.51
N LEU A 242 -12.71 -0.50 15.51
CA LEU A 242 -11.67 0.34 14.91
C LEU A 242 -11.10 1.35 15.90
N GLY A 243 -11.91 1.89 16.83
CA GLY A 243 -11.45 2.77 17.90
C GLY A 243 -10.48 2.06 18.85
N GLU A 244 -10.79 0.80 19.21
CA GLU A 244 -9.86 -0.02 20.02
C GLU A 244 -8.59 -0.32 19.24
N PHE A 245 -8.67 -0.62 17.95
CA PHE A 245 -7.49 -0.78 17.09
C PHE A 245 -6.64 0.49 17.03
N LYS A 246 -7.25 1.67 16.85
CA LYS A 246 -6.53 2.96 16.85
C LYS A 246 -5.79 3.15 18.17
N SER A 247 -6.46 2.93 19.30
CA SER A 247 -5.85 3.07 20.64
C SER A 247 -4.66 2.12 20.83
N PHE A 248 -4.80 0.87 20.39
CA PHE A 248 -3.70 -0.11 20.34
C PHE A 248 -2.53 0.39 19.49
N TYR A 249 -2.84 0.85 18.27
CA TYR A 249 -1.81 1.21 17.29
C TYR A 249 -1.07 2.50 17.69
N ILE A 250 -1.76 3.47 18.34
CA ILE A 250 -1.12 4.64 18.94
C ILE A 250 -0.08 4.21 19.97
N ALA A 251 -0.43 3.26 20.85
CA ALA A 251 0.51 2.75 21.85
C ALA A 251 1.73 2.07 21.18
N LEU A 252 1.51 1.31 20.10
CA LEU A 252 2.59 0.70 19.32
C LEU A 252 3.47 1.77 18.67
N LEU A 253 2.89 2.81 18.05
CA LEU A 253 3.63 3.91 17.43
C LEU A 253 4.46 4.69 18.45
N ILE A 254 3.92 4.96 19.65
CA ILE A 254 4.66 5.60 20.74
C ILE A 254 5.88 4.76 21.12
N LEU A 255 5.70 3.46 21.35
CA LEU A 255 6.81 2.55 21.67
C LEU A 255 7.87 2.52 20.58
N CYS A 256 7.44 2.41 19.33
CA CYS A 256 8.33 2.41 18.15
C CYS A 256 9.11 3.72 18.04
N SER A 257 8.44 4.86 18.23
CA SER A 257 9.05 6.18 18.12
C SER A 257 10.10 6.42 19.21
N ILE A 258 9.80 6.06 20.45
CA ILE A 258 10.76 6.16 21.56
C ILE A 258 11.98 5.28 21.26
N HIS A 259 11.75 4.05 20.80
CA HIS A 259 12.85 3.12 20.49
C HIS A 259 13.72 3.61 19.34
N GLU A 260 13.08 4.09 18.27
CA GLU A 260 13.79 4.68 17.12
C GLU A 260 14.65 5.86 17.56
N TYR A 261 14.11 6.78 18.38
CA TYR A 261 14.84 7.92 18.89
C TYR A 261 16.07 7.52 19.72
N ILE A 262 15.92 6.51 20.61
CA ILE A 262 17.05 6.01 21.42
C ILE A 262 18.13 5.37 20.53
N CYS A 263 17.73 4.60 19.53
CA CYS A 263 18.67 3.97 18.62
C CYS A 263 19.31 4.97 17.68
N TYR A 264 18.54 5.97 17.24
CA TYR A 264 18.94 6.88 16.18
C TYR A 264 18.34 8.29 16.37
N PRO A 265 18.93 9.13 17.22
CA PRO A 265 18.51 10.52 17.33
C PRO A 265 18.96 11.31 16.10
N PHE A 266 18.01 11.81 15.30
CA PHE A 266 18.24 12.51 14.03
C PHE A 266 19.11 13.78 14.16
N ASP A 267 19.08 14.40 15.32
CA ASP A 267 19.81 15.64 15.61
C ASP A 267 21.20 15.43 16.26
N LYS A 268 21.61 14.16 16.39
CA LYS A 268 22.93 13.79 16.95
C LYS A 268 23.75 13.01 15.90
N PRO A 269 24.20 13.67 14.82
CA PRO A 269 24.94 13.01 13.75
C PRO A 269 26.25 12.41 14.25
N GLY A 270 26.69 11.32 13.64
CA GLY A 270 27.95 10.65 13.98
C GLY A 270 27.87 9.66 15.15
N GLN A 271 26.72 9.51 15.79
CA GLN A 271 26.55 8.48 16.81
C GLN A 271 26.48 7.08 16.17
N PRO A 272 27.17 6.08 16.75
CA PRO A 272 27.15 4.74 16.20
C PRO A 272 25.75 4.12 16.35
N ILE A 273 25.27 3.47 15.29
CA ILE A 273 24.00 2.76 15.30
C ILE A 273 24.15 1.47 16.13
N PRO A 274 23.34 1.27 17.17
CA PRO A 274 23.39 0.05 17.98
C PRO A 274 22.64 -1.09 17.25
N VAL A 275 23.24 -1.65 16.20
CA VAL A 275 22.59 -2.57 15.25
C VAL A 275 21.86 -3.71 15.94
N SER A 276 22.46 -4.31 16.99
CA SER A 276 21.81 -5.39 17.76
C SER A 276 20.54 -4.95 18.51
N SER A 277 20.29 -3.65 18.61
CA SER A 277 19.13 -3.07 19.29
C SER A 277 18.10 -2.46 18.35
N LEU A 278 18.37 -2.37 17.04
CA LEU A 278 17.44 -1.78 16.06
C LEU A 278 16.07 -2.45 16.06
N VAL A 279 16.02 -3.74 16.35
CA VAL A 279 14.79 -4.55 16.40
C VAL A 279 14.36 -4.76 17.83
N MET A 280 13.16 -4.34 18.16
CA MET A 280 12.54 -4.55 19.47
C MET A 280 12.13 -6.01 19.60
N THR A 281 12.70 -6.72 20.56
CA THR A 281 12.40 -8.15 20.79
C THR A 281 11.85 -8.33 22.21
N LYS A 282 10.61 -8.81 22.34
CA LYS A 282 9.92 -9.03 23.61
C LYS A 282 9.06 -10.29 23.52
N THR A 283 8.74 -10.87 24.68
CA THR A 283 7.72 -11.92 24.74
C THR A 283 6.35 -11.36 24.35
N ARG A 284 5.48 -12.23 23.82
CA ARG A 284 4.10 -11.85 23.50
C ARG A 284 3.38 -11.25 24.71
N SER A 285 3.52 -11.87 25.86
CA SER A 285 2.93 -11.35 27.12
C SER A 285 3.48 -9.97 27.51
N SER A 286 4.79 -9.72 27.30
CA SER A 286 5.38 -8.40 27.57
C SER A 286 4.85 -7.33 26.60
N TRP A 287 4.68 -7.65 25.31
CA TRP A 287 4.03 -6.76 24.34
C TRP A 287 2.60 -6.43 24.77
N THR A 288 1.79 -7.46 25.07
CA THR A 288 0.40 -7.30 25.51
C THR A 288 0.30 -6.40 26.73
N THR A 289 1.10 -6.69 27.77
CA THR A 289 1.08 -5.89 29.01
C THR A 289 1.45 -4.44 28.75
N ARG A 290 2.51 -4.20 27.97
CA ARG A 290 2.99 -2.84 27.72
C ARG A 290 2.02 -2.02 26.89
N ILE A 291 1.47 -2.61 25.82
CA ILE A 291 0.49 -1.94 24.99
C ILE A 291 -0.80 -1.68 25.77
N SER A 292 -1.27 -2.64 26.56
CA SER A 292 -2.45 -2.47 27.44
C SER A 292 -2.28 -1.31 28.43
N GLN A 293 -1.11 -1.19 29.06
CA GLN A 293 -0.79 -0.08 29.98
C GLN A 293 -0.83 1.30 29.29
N ILE A 294 -0.30 1.39 28.06
CA ILE A 294 -0.24 2.67 27.32
C ILE A 294 -1.60 3.01 26.70
N SER A 295 -2.28 2.03 26.11
CA SER A 295 -3.57 2.25 25.43
C SER A 295 -4.77 2.35 26.37
N GLY A 296 -4.67 1.80 27.58
CA GLY A 296 -5.81 1.63 28.49
C GLY A 296 -6.74 0.47 28.12
N LEU A 297 -6.44 -0.28 27.07
CA LEU A 297 -7.28 -1.39 26.61
C LEU A 297 -7.14 -2.64 27.49
N PRO A 298 -8.21 -3.46 27.61
CA PRO A 298 -8.13 -4.78 28.21
C PRO A 298 -7.06 -5.65 27.55
N ARG A 299 -6.33 -6.43 28.34
CA ARG A 299 -5.28 -7.34 27.82
C ARG A 299 -5.80 -8.31 26.77
N ALA A 300 -7.02 -8.82 26.91
CA ALA A 300 -7.65 -9.72 25.94
C ALA A 300 -7.79 -9.07 24.55
N ILE A 301 -8.20 -7.80 24.49
CA ILE A 301 -8.26 -7.04 23.23
C ILE A 301 -6.86 -6.90 22.63
N CYS A 302 -5.86 -6.49 23.44
CA CYS A 302 -4.48 -6.37 22.97
C CYS A 302 -3.94 -7.71 22.43
N GLU A 303 -4.25 -8.83 23.07
CA GLU A 303 -3.86 -10.17 22.62
C GLU A 303 -4.49 -10.55 21.27
N THR A 304 -5.76 -10.20 21.06
CA THR A 304 -6.46 -10.42 19.80
C THR A 304 -5.84 -9.57 18.69
N VAL A 305 -5.64 -8.27 18.91
CA VAL A 305 -5.01 -7.38 17.94
C VAL A 305 -3.58 -7.83 17.60
N ILE A 306 -2.76 -8.21 18.61
CA ILE A 306 -1.42 -8.76 18.36
C ILE A 306 -1.52 -10.01 17.47
N SER A 307 -2.48 -10.91 17.73
CA SER A 307 -2.65 -12.13 16.93
C SER A 307 -2.92 -11.83 15.46
N ASP A 308 -3.76 -10.83 15.19
CA ASP A 308 -4.10 -10.41 13.82
C ASP A 308 -2.92 -9.69 13.13
N LEU A 309 -2.03 -9.07 13.91
CA LEU A 309 -0.86 -8.35 13.42
C LEU A 309 0.43 -9.20 13.41
N ILE A 310 0.36 -10.50 13.72
CA ILE A 310 1.51 -11.40 13.55
C ILE A 310 1.76 -11.67 12.07
N LEU A 311 3.03 -11.54 11.66
CA LEU A 311 3.47 -11.88 10.32
C LEU A 311 3.41 -13.39 10.09
N ASP A 312 2.41 -13.84 9.35
CA ASP A 312 2.39 -15.19 8.78
C ASP A 312 2.89 -15.12 7.33
N ALA A 313 4.20 -15.28 7.17
CA ALA A 313 4.84 -15.14 5.85
C ALA A 313 4.39 -16.20 4.82
N VAL A 314 3.65 -17.23 5.24
CA VAL A 314 3.10 -18.25 4.35
C VAL A 314 1.74 -17.83 3.78
N LYS A 315 0.98 -17.05 4.55
CA LYS A 315 -0.33 -16.54 4.09
C LYS A 315 -0.19 -15.51 2.98
N PRO A 316 -1.04 -15.57 1.96
CA PRO A 316 -1.15 -14.49 0.99
C PRO A 316 -1.51 -13.17 1.69
N GLY A 317 -1.00 -12.06 1.17
CA GLY A 317 -1.38 -10.75 1.67
C GLY A 317 -0.61 -10.22 2.87
N CYS A 318 0.11 -11.06 3.64
CA CYS A 318 0.91 -10.61 4.78
C CYS A 318 2.17 -9.83 4.37
N SER A 319 2.47 -8.76 5.11
CA SER A 319 3.69 -7.96 4.97
C SER A 319 4.07 -7.31 6.30
N MET A 320 5.28 -6.81 6.44
CA MET A 320 5.72 -6.20 7.70
C MET A 320 4.99 -4.87 8.01
N CYS A 321 4.59 -4.14 6.98
CA CYS A 321 3.79 -2.93 7.16
C CYS A 321 2.35 -3.24 7.62
N MET A 322 1.81 -4.41 7.25
CA MET A 322 0.48 -4.85 7.70
C MET A 322 0.54 -5.65 8.99
N ASN A 323 1.58 -6.49 9.14
CA ASN A 323 1.75 -7.45 10.22
C ASN A 323 3.13 -7.25 10.84
N PRO A 324 3.34 -6.19 11.65
CA PRO A 324 4.66 -5.79 12.12
C PRO A 324 5.27 -6.73 13.16
N PHE A 325 4.49 -7.63 13.77
CA PHE A 325 5.00 -8.58 14.74
C PHE A 325 5.55 -9.83 14.07
N VAL A 326 6.86 -9.91 13.93
CA VAL A 326 7.58 -11.07 13.36
C VAL A 326 7.78 -12.14 14.42
N PRO A 327 7.18 -13.35 14.30
CA PRO A 327 7.36 -14.42 15.27
C PRO A 327 8.75 -15.04 15.13
N LEU A 328 9.57 -14.92 16.17
CA LEU A 328 10.89 -15.54 16.23
C LEU A 328 10.77 -16.99 16.71
N ASN A 329 9.94 -17.22 17.71
CA ASN A 329 9.55 -18.54 18.23
C ASN A 329 8.12 -18.48 18.76
N GLY A 330 7.63 -19.53 19.42
CA GLY A 330 6.26 -19.59 19.96
C GLY A 330 5.94 -18.53 21.02
N LEU A 331 6.94 -17.89 21.62
CA LEU A 331 6.75 -16.95 22.74
C LEU A 331 7.23 -15.52 22.41
N THR A 332 8.16 -15.36 21.49
CA THR A 332 8.89 -14.11 21.27
C THR A 332 8.51 -13.48 19.93
N LEU A 333 8.18 -12.22 19.96
CA LEU A 333 7.87 -11.39 18.80
C LEU A 333 8.90 -10.27 18.65
N ALA A 334 9.26 -9.99 17.40
CA ALA A 334 10.17 -8.92 17.02
C ALA A 334 9.43 -7.85 16.19
N VAL A 335 9.75 -6.58 16.40
CA VAL A 335 9.24 -5.44 15.63
C VAL A 335 10.41 -4.55 15.22
N ALA A 336 10.52 -4.23 13.95
CA ALA A 336 11.39 -3.16 13.47
C ALA A 336 10.56 -1.86 13.42
N PRO A 337 10.88 -0.85 14.25
CA PRO A 337 10.06 0.35 14.45
C PRO A 337 9.69 1.10 13.17
N GLN A 338 10.58 1.09 12.19
CA GLN A 338 10.43 1.81 10.92
C GLN A 338 9.19 1.37 10.13
N PHE A 339 8.79 0.08 10.22
CA PHE A 339 7.64 -0.42 9.49
C PHE A 339 6.32 0.11 10.05
N PRO A 340 5.99 0.01 11.35
CA PRO A 340 4.80 0.66 11.90
C PRO A 340 4.78 2.17 11.72
N LEU A 341 5.92 2.84 11.96
CA LEU A 341 6.02 4.30 11.89
C LEU A 341 5.75 4.86 10.48
N ALA A 342 6.18 4.15 9.43
CA ALA A 342 6.02 4.60 8.06
C ALA A 342 4.85 3.94 7.31
N SER A 343 4.07 3.07 7.95
CA SER A 343 2.99 2.34 7.27
C SER A 343 1.72 3.17 7.10
N ALA A 344 0.98 2.91 6.01
CA ALA A 344 -0.38 3.38 5.82
C ALA A 344 -1.33 2.47 6.60
N VAL A 345 -1.58 2.80 7.85
CA VAL A 345 -2.23 1.92 8.83
C VAL A 345 -3.67 1.60 8.45
N ASP A 346 -4.42 2.61 7.98
CA ASP A 346 -5.81 2.50 7.55
C ASP A 346 -5.97 1.52 6.39
N ASP A 347 -5.18 1.68 5.32
CA ASP A 347 -5.19 0.77 4.18
C ASP A 347 -4.76 -0.64 4.58
N ASN A 348 -3.76 -0.73 5.43
CA ASN A 348 -3.17 -2.00 5.84
C ASN A 348 -4.11 -2.82 6.71
N ILE A 349 -4.78 -2.21 7.71
CA ILE A 349 -5.72 -2.94 8.56
C ILE A 349 -6.96 -3.39 7.77
N LEU A 350 -7.50 -2.55 6.91
CA LEU A 350 -8.66 -2.91 6.08
C LEU A 350 -8.31 -4.03 5.09
N ARG A 351 -7.08 -4.01 4.56
CA ARG A 351 -6.57 -5.10 3.71
C ARG A 351 -6.41 -6.38 4.50
N SER A 352 -5.74 -6.35 5.65
CA SER A 352 -5.58 -7.51 6.52
C SER A 352 -6.93 -8.08 6.95
N PHE A 353 -7.84 -7.22 7.40
CA PHE A 353 -9.18 -7.60 7.84
C PHE A 353 -10.01 -8.27 6.73
N SER A 354 -9.89 -7.83 5.48
CA SER A 354 -10.58 -8.48 4.36
C SER A 354 -10.13 -9.92 4.11
N TYR A 355 -8.93 -10.30 4.55
CA TYR A 355 -8.45 -11.68 4.51
C TYR A 355 -8.80 -12.46 5.78
N LEU A 356 -8.79 -11.81 6.95
CA LEU A 356 -9.08 -12.43 8.23
C LEU A 356 -10.58 -12.73 8.40
N SER A 357 -11.44 -11.81 7.98
CA SER A 357 -12.90 -11.89 8.17
C SER A 357 -13.65 -11.37 6.94
N PRO A 358 -13.58 -12.05 5.80
CA PRO A 358 -14.14 -11.53 4.53
C PRO A 358 -15.64 -11.30 4.57
N ALA A 359 -16.40 -12.16 5.25
CA ALA A 359 -17.86 -12.01 5.38
C ALA A 359 -18.25 -10.76 6.18
N LEU A 360 -17.60 -10.55 7.34
CA LEU A 360 -17.84 -9.37 8.18
C LEU A 360 -17.39 -8.10 7.47
N PHE A 361 -16.27 -8.17 6.74
CA PHE A 361 -15.78 -7.05 5.93
C PHE A 361 -16.78 -6.69 4.82
N SER A 362 -17.32 -7.68 4.11
CA SER A 362 -18.31 -7.48 3.05
C SER A 362 -19.60 -6.88 3.58
N ALA A 363 -20.10 -7.38 4.73
CA ALA A 363 -21.33 -6.90 5.34
C ALA A 363 -21.27 -5.40 5.76
N GLN A 364 -20.08 -4.88 6.06
CA GLN A 364 -19.86 -3.48 6.45
C GLN A 364 -19.42 -2.58 5.28
N ASN A 365 -19.45 -3.08 4.06
CA ASN A 365 -18.89 -2.37 2.89
C ASN A 365 -19.88 -1.46 2.16
N THR A 366 -21.17 -1.52 2.51
CA THR A 366 -22.25 -0.75 1.86
C THR A 366 -22.11 0.77 1.99
N GLU A 367 -21.25 1.26 2.91
CA GLU A 367 -21.06 2.70 3.16
C GLU A 367 -20.01 3.37 2.26
N LYS A 368 -19.26 2.61 1.45
CA LYS A 368 -18.12 3.17 0.72
C LYS A 368 -18.52 4.14 -0.39
N GLU A 369 -19.46 3.73 -1.20
CA GLU A 369 -19.97 4.54 -2.31
C GLU A 369 -20.79 5.71 -1.79
N ALA A 370 -21.47 5.55 -0.63
CA ALA A 370 -22.11 6.65 0.07
C ALA A 370 -21.14 7.77 0.42
N THR A 371 -19.96 7.44 0.96
CA THR A 371 -18.92 8.43 1.28
C THR A 371 -18.40 9.14 0.01
N MET A 372 -18.28 8.44 -1.12
CA MET A 372 -17.91 9.09 -2.38
C MET A 372 -18.99 10.08 -2.82
N ARG A 373 -20.26 9.67 -2.75
CA ARG A 373 -21.42 10.53 -3.10
C ARG A 373 -21.51 11.77 -2.23
N GLU A 374 -21.34 11.61 -0.91
CA GLU A 374 -21.33 12.75 0.04
C GLU A 374 -20.26 13.77 -0.33
N ARG A 375 -19.02 13.33 -0.60
CA ARG A 375 -17.94 14.24 -1.01
C ARG A 375 -18.19 14.92 -2.35
N ILE A 376 -18.83 14.21 -3.30
CA ILE A 376 -19.21 14.80 -4.58
C ILE A 376 -20.28 15.87 -4.36
N ASN A 377 -21.28 15.58 -3.54
CA ASN A 377 -22.34 16.53 -3.20
C ASN A 377 -21.80 17.80 -2.52
N GLU A 378 -20.88 17.64 -1.55
CA GLU A 378 -20.21 18.78 -0.91
C GLU A 378 -19.35 19.60 -1.89
N ALA A 379 -18.76 18.92 -2.88
CA ALA A 379 -17.87 19.57 -3.85
C ALA A 379 -18.62 20.39 -4.90
N ALA A 380 -19.87 20.03 -5.22
CA ALA A 380 -20.61 20.60 -6.33
C ALA A 380 -22.13 20.72 -6.06
N PRO A 381 -22.51 21.49 -5.04
CA PRO A 381 -23.92 21.64 -4.65
C PRO A 381 -24.78 22.38 -5.69
N HIS A 382 -24.16 22.94 -6.73
CA HIS A 382 -24.83 23.71 -7.79
C HIS A 382 -25.22 22.84 -8.99
N PHE A 383 -24.77 21.57 -9.07
CA PHE A 383 -25.24 20.63 -10.08
C PHE A 383 -26.41 19.79 -9.55
N GLY A 384 -27.31 19.40 -10.45
CA GLY A 384 -28.30 18.38 -10.11
C GLY A 384 -27.62 17.07 -9.79
N LEU A 385 -27.90 16.48 -8.61
CA LEU A 385 -27.30 15.25 -8.15
C LEU A 385 -28.38 14.27 -7.69
N GLU A 386 -28.45 13.13 -8.33
CA GLU A 386 -29.37 12.04 -7.99
C GLU A 386 -28.60 10.75 -7.75
N PRO A 387 -28.58 10.25 -6.52
CA PRO A 387 -27.91 9.00 -6.17
C PRO A 387 -28.82 7.79 -6.36
N SER A 388 -28.22 6.61 -6.58
CA SER A 388 -28.84 5.30 -6.44
C SER A 388 -30.15 5.13 -7.23
N ILE A 389 -30.08 5.24 -8.56
CA ILE A 389 -31.24 5.06 -9.43
C ILE A 389 -31.25 3.63 -10.00
N GLN A 390 -32.13 2.78 -9.50
CA GLN A 390 -32.33 1.44 -10.06
C GLN A 390 -32.94 1.51 -11.45
N LEU A 391 -32.40 0.81 -12.44
CA LEU A 391 -33.03 0.69 -13.76
C LEU A 391 -34.38 -0.03 -13.65
N PRO A 392 -35.38 0.29 -14.51
CA PRO A 392 -36.71 -0.34 -14.48
C PRO A 392 -36.69 -1.87 -14.65
N ASP A 393 -35.79 -2.38 -15.45
CA ASP A 393 -35.59 -3.81 -15.70
C ASP A 393 -34.75 -4.50 -14.60
N LYS A 394 -34.30 -3.75 -13.60
CA LYS A 394 -33.46 -4.22 -12.49
C LYS A 394 -32.13 -4.86 -12.91
N SER A 395 -31.67 -4.61 -14.13
CA SER A 395 -30.40 -5.16 -14.64
C SER A 395 -29.20 -4.58 -13.93
N THR A 396 -29.26 -3.28 -13.56
CA THR A 396 -28.22 -2.58 -12.82
C THR A 396 -28.76 -1.32 -12.16
N GLU A 397 -27.95 -0.67 -11.33
CA GLU A 397 -28.23 0.59 -10.67
C GLU A 397 -27.28 1.67 -11.22
N ILE A 398 -27.74 2.92 -11.29
CA ILE A 398 -26.92 4.09 -11.56
C ILE A 398 -26.46 4.60 -10.20
N ASP A 399 -25.16 4.51 -9.90
CA ASP A 399 -24.62 4.96 -8.61
C ASP A 399 -24.80 6.46 -8.41
N LEU A 400 -24.60 7.23 -9.47
CA LEU A 400 -24.71 8.69 -9.44
C LEU A 400 -25.09 9.26 -10.82
N LEU A 401 -26.08 10.14 -10.83
CA LEU A 401 -26.45 10.96 -11.97
C LEU A 401 -26.13 12.42 -11.62
N LEU A 402 -25.33 13.09 -12.47
CA LEU A 402 -25.12 14.52 -12.40
C LEU A 402 -25.78 15.21 -13.60
N SER A 403 -26.42 16.34 -13.37
CA SER A 403 -27.06 17.12 -14.45
C SER A 403 -26.71 18.60 -14.33
N ASP A 404 -26.53 19.22 -15.47
CA ASP A 404 -26.28 20.66 -15.64
C ASP A 404 -27.13 21.17 -16.80
N GLU A 405 -28.21 21.84 -16.45
CA GLU A 405 -29.16 22.36 -17.43
C GLU A 405 -28.55 23.54 -18.24
N ALA A 406 -27.65 24.31 -17.62
CA ALA A 406 -27.03 25.46 -18.27
C ALA A 406 -26.10 25.04 -19.42
N SER A 407 -25.37 23.94 -19.25
CA SER A 407 -24.52 23.37 -20.30
C SER A 407 -25.17 22.24 -21.07
N SER A 408 -26.46 21.96 -20.82
CA SER A 408 -27.19 20.86 -21.47
C SER A 408 -26.43 19.52 -21.37
N THR A 409 -25.95 19.21 -20.17
CA THR A 409 -25.05 18.06 -19.94
C THR A 409 -25.57 17.13 -18.85
N VAL A 410 -25.50 15.82 -19.12
CA VAL A 410 -25.78 14.75 -18.15
C VAL A 410 -24.56 13.82 -18.06
N VAL A 411 -24.21 13.43 -16.84
CA VAL A 411 -23.14 12.49 -16.56
C VAL A 411 -23.69 11.32 -15.73
N PHE A 412 -23.59 10.13 -16.28
CA PHE A 412 -23.77 8.87 -15.55
C PHE A 412 -22.44 8.46 -14.96
N ALA A 413 -22.35 8.35 -13.65
CA ALA A 413 -21.14 7.93 -12.98
C ALA A 413 -21.36 6.61 -12.22
N GLU A 414 -20.53 5.65 -12.52
CA GLU A 414 -20.34 4.42 -11.75
C GLU A 414 -19.22 4.68 -10.74
N LEU A 415 -19.46 4.47 -9.47
CA LEU A 415 -18.53 4.74 -8.40
C LEU A 415 -17.88 3.44 -7.92
N LYS A 416 -16.57 3.37 -7.96
CA LYS A 416 -15.82 2.20 -7.44
C LYS A 416 -14.81 2.63 -6.39
N TRP A 417 -15.06 2.24 -5.16
CA TRP A 417 -14.06 2.36 -4.12
C TRP A 417 -13.20 1.10 -4.11
N ILE A 418 -12.15 1.12 -4.90
CA ILE A 418 -11.20 0.04 -5.03
C ILE A 418 -10.01 0.34 -4.14
N ARG A 419 -9.65 -0.57 -3.25
CA ARG A 419 -8.46 -0.39 -2.42
C ARG A 419 -7.20 -0.35 -3.28
N LYS A 420 -6.29 0.57 -2.97
CA LYS A 420 -5.00 0.64 -3.65
C LYS A 420 -4.30 -0.71 -3.62
N PRO A 421 -3.93 -1.27 -4.77
CA PRO A 421 -3.26 -2.57 -4.82
C PRO A 421 -1.85 -2.43 -4.24
N TYR A 422 -1.49 -3.35 -3.38
CA TYR A 422 -0.17 -3.41 -2.77
C TYR A 422 0.75 -4.38 -3.53
N ARG A 423 0.18 -5.44 -4.10
CA ARG A 423 0.87 -6.48 -4.85
C ARG A 423 0.33 -6.57 -6.27
N THR A 424 1.17 -7.10 -7.16
CA THR A 424 0.81 -7.35 -8.57
C THR A 424 -0.48 -8.15 -8.72
N LEU A 425 -0.64 -9.25 -7.96
CA LEU A 425 -1.86 -10.05 -8.01
C LEU A 425 -3.11 -9.31 -7.51
N GLU A 426 -2.98 -8.41 -6.54
CA GLU A 426 -4.08 -7.56 -6.11
C GLU A 426 -4.47 -6.56 -7.21
N ARG A 427 -3.50 -6.06 -7.98
CA ARG A 427 -3.77 -5.20 -9.13
C ARG A 427 -4.68 -5.91 -10.12
N ILE A 428 -4.32 -7.12 -10.53
CA ILE A 428 -5.10 -7.91 -11.47
C ILE A 428 -6.55 -8.14 -10.98
N ALA A 429 -6.70 -8.50 -9.68
CA ALA A 429 -8.04 -8.68 -9.10
C ALA A 429 -8.84 -7.35 -9.05
N ARG A 430 -8.16 -6.19 -9.03
CA ARG A 430 -8.84 -4.88 -9.10
C ARG A 430 -9.24 -4.49 -10.51
N ASP A 431 -8.48 -4.92 -11.50
CA ASP A 431 -8.84 -4.72 -12.90
C ASP A 431 -10.19 -5.40 -13.23
N GLU A 432 -10.45 -6.58 -12.67
CA GLU A 432 -11.75 -7.27 -12.78
C GLU A 432 -12.93 -6.44 -12.18
N GLU A 433 -12.69 -5.68 -11.11
CA GLU A 433 -13.71 -4.80 -10.53
C GLU A 433 -13.98 -3.56 -11.41
N VAL A 434 -12.95 -3.05 -12.07
CA VAL A 434 -13.08 -1.96 -13.05
C VAL A 434 -13.88 -2.44 -14.26
N ASP A 435 -13.58 -3.63 -14.78
CA ASP A 435 -14.31 -4.23 -15.91
C ASP A 435 -15.79 -4.43 -15.60
N LYS A 436 -16.13 -4.85 -14.38
CA LYS A 436 -17.52 -4.92 -13.93
C LYS A 436 -18.22 -3.56 -13.99
N GLY A 437 -17.57 -2.50 -13.49
CA GLY A 437 -18.11 -1.13 -13.54
C GLY A 437 -18.32 -0.64 -14.98
N ILE A 438 -17.37 -0.91 -15.87
CA ILE A 438 -17.50 -0.58 -17.30
C ILE A 438 -18.69 -1.31 -17.91
N ASN A 439 -18.87 -2.59 -17.59
CA ASN A 439 -20.01 -3.38 -18.10
C ASN A 439 -21.36 -2.85 -17.55
N GLN A 440 -21.41 -2.38 -16.30
CA GLN A 440 -22.58 -1.71 -15.74
C GLN A 440 -22.90 -0.43 -16.53
N LEU A 441 -21.91 0.42 -16.83
CA LEU A 441 -22.10 1.61 -17.65
C LEU A 441 -22.55 1.29 -19.08
N ARG A 442 -22.07 0.19 -19.68
CA ARG A 442 -22.55 -0.29 -20.99
C ARG A 442 -24.03 -0.65 -20.94
N LEU A 443 -24.47 -1.34 -19.89
CA LEU A 443 -25.90 -1.66 -19.69
C LEU A 443 -26.73 -0.39 -19.52
N ILE A 444 -26.30 0.54 -18.65
CA ILE A 444 -26.96 1.85 -18.45
C ILE A 444 -27.09 2.59 -19.78
N ARG A 445 -26.01 2.67 -20.55
CA ARG A 445 -25.99 3.34 -21.85
C ARG A 445 -26.94 2.70 -22.86
N SER A 446 -26.95 1.38 -22.93
CA SER A 446 -27.84 0.63 -23.82
C SER A 446 -29.32 0.90 -23.46
N TYR A 447 -29.62 0.85 -22.17
CA TYR A 447 -30.97 1.12 -21.66
C TYR A 447 -31.40 2.58 -21.93
N ALA A 448 -30.54 3.53 -21.63
CA ALA A 448 -30.79 4.96 -21.82
C ALA A 448 -31.05 5.33 -23.30
N ARG A 449 -30.36 4.69 -24.24
CA ARG A 449 -30.60 4.86 -25.68
C ARG A 449 -31.95 4.32 -26.14
N GLN A 450 -32.41 3.21 -25.56
CA GLN A 450 -33.70 2.59 -25.90
C GLN A 450 -34.90 3.28 -25.22
N HIS A 451 -34.66 3.89 -24.05
CA HIS A 451 -35.67 4.50 -23.21
C HIS A 451 -35.25 5.91 -22.75
N PRO A 452 -35.15 6.90 -23.65
CA PRO A 452 -34.59 8.23 -23.32
C PRO A 452 -35.41 9.02 -22.30
N ASP A 453 -36.70 8.69 -22.14
CA ASP A 453 -37.62 9.35 -21.19
C ASP A 453 -37.60 8.77 -19.77
N PHE A 454 -36.95 7.64 -19.51
CA PHE A 454 -37.07 6.92 -18.24
C PHE A 454 -36.70 7.73 -16.99
N LEU A 455 -35.72 8.65 -17.12
CA LEU A 455 -35.33 9.53 -16.01
C LEU A 455 -36.33 10.70 -15.84
N ARG A 456 -36.86 11.24 -16.92
CA ARG A 456 -37.91 12.26 -16.89
C ARG A 456 -39.17 11.73 -16.24
N GLU A 457 -39.60 10.54 -16.63
CA GLU A 457 -40.79 9.87 -16.08
C GLU A 457 -40.68 9.61 -14.57
N ARG A 458 -39.48 9.46 -14.07
CA ARG A 458 -39.16 9.31 -12.64
C ARG A 458 -38.90 10.63 -11.92
N GLY A 459 -39.04 11.76 -12.58
CA GLY A 459 -38.79 13.07 -12.00
C GLY A 459 -37.31 13.34 -11.64
N LYS A 460 -36.37 12.62 -12.27
CA LYS A 460 -34.93 12.76 -12.03
C LYS A 460 -34.27 13.77 -12.96
N LEU A 461 -34.83 13.95 -14.15
CA LEU A 461 -34.44 14.98 -15.10
C LEU A 461 -35.66 15.77 -15.56
N PRO A 462 -35.52 17.08 -15.88
CA PRO A 462 -36.64 17.90 -16.36
C PRO A 462 -37.03 17.57 -17.80
N ARG A 463 -36.13 17.00 -18.58
CA ARG A 463 -36.34 16.65 -19.99
C ARG A 463 -35.81 15.27 -20.33
N SER A 464 -36.19 14.77 -21.51
CA SER A 464 -35.70 13.50 -22.05
C SER A 464 -34.22 13.56 -22.37
N LEU A 465 -33.50 12.42 -22.26
CA LEU A 465 -32.04 12.33 -22.49
C LEU A 465 -31.62 12.72 -23.91
N ASP A 466 -32.43 12.45 -24.90
CA ASP A 466 -32.17 12.82 -26.30
C ASP A 466 -32.23 14.33 -26.56
N ARG A 467 -32.67 15.11 -25.58
CA ARG A 467 -32.70 16.59 -25.61
C ARG A 467 -31.52 17.24 -24.91
N TYR A 468 -30.59 16.46 -24.39
CA TYR A 468 -29.31 16.97 -23.87
C TYR A 468 -28.25 16.91 -24.96
N ASP A 469 -27.47 17.98 -25.08
CA ASP A 469 -26.41 18.06 -26.08
C ASP A 469 -25.25 17.14 -25.76
N ASN A 470 -25.03 16.87 -24.46
CA ASN A 470 -23.91 16.09 -23.98
C ASN A 470 -24.39 15.04 -22.95
N VAL A 471 -24.11 13.76 -23.25
CA VAL A 471 -24.36 12.66 -22.32
C VAL A 471 -23.07 11.85 -22.18
N TYR A 472 -22.53 11.81 -20.96
CA TYR A 472 -21.27 11.13 -20.66
C TYR A 472 -21.47 9.96 -19.72
N TYR A 473 -20.57 8.97 -19.81
CA TYR A 473 -20.53 7.78 -18.98
C TYR A 473 -19.14 7.68 -18.36
N LEU A 474 -19.03 7.83 -17.04
CA LEU A 474 -17.76 7.86 -16.32
C LEU A 474 -17.69 6.75 -15.28
N LEU A 475 -16.63 5.98 -15.30
CA LEU A 475 -16.22 5.16 -14.17
C LEU A 475 -15.29 6.00 -13.28
N VAL A 476 -15.72 6.32 -12.07
CA VAL A 476 -14.95 7.09 -11.10
C VAL A 476 -14.43 6.14 -10.02
N ALA A 477 -13.14 5.83 -10.07
CA ALA A 477 -12.50 4.90 -9.16
C ALA A 477 -11.66 5.61 -8.11
N TRP A 478 -11.83 5.25 -6.83
CA TRP A 478 -11.05 5.77 -5.72
C TRP A 478 -9.94 4.80 -5.32
N ASP A 479 -8.74 5.35 -5.03
CA ASP A 479 -7.51 4.67 -4.61
C ASP A 479 -6.91 3.69 -5.63
N HIS A 480 -7.63 3.35 -6.67
CA HIS A 480 -7.14 2.54 -7.77
C HIS A 480 -7.83 2.96 -9.04
N TRP A 481 -7.12 2.96 -10.14
CA TRP A 481 -7.72 2.83 -11.44
C TRP A 481 -6.77 2.12 -12.39
N TYR A 482 -7.35 1.47 -13.34
CA TYR A 482 -6.74 0.76 -14.42
C TYR A 482 -7.10 1.49 -15.72
N TRP A 483 -6.14 1.60 -16.62
CA TRP A 483 -6.46 2.17 -17.91
C TRP A 483 -7.21 1.14 -18.72
N VAL A 484 -8.44 1.45 -19.06
CA VAL A 484 -9.16 0.83 -20.15
C VAL A 484 -9.23 1.87 -21.25
N GLU A 485 -8.80 1.53 -22.43
CA GLU A 485 -9.04 2.38 -23.62
C GLU A 485 -10.51 2.77 -23.61
N PRO A 486 -10.87 4.05 -23.78
CA PRO A 486 -12.26 4.46 -23.77
C PRO A 486 -12.95 3.85 -24.98
N GLU A 487 -13.37 2.61 -24.83
CA GLU A 487 -14.26 1.99 -25.80
C GLU A 487 -15.59 2.71 -25.69
N ASP A 488 -16.08 3.21 -26.82
CA ASP A 488 -17.45 3.71 -26.92
C ASP A 488 -17.84 4.86 -25.98
N ALA A 489 -17.00 5.84 -25.74
CA ALA A 489 -17.33 7.02 -24.92
C ALA A 489 -17.56 6.72 -23.41
N ILE A 490 -17.09 5.61 -22.88
CA ILE A 490 -16.98 5.36 -21.44
C ILE A 490 -15.55 5.69 -21.02
N ALA A 491 -15.39 6.57 -20.05
CA ALA A 491 -14.08 6.99 -19.56
C ALA A 491 -13.87 6.58 -18.11
N THR A 492 -12.65 6.13 -17.80
CA THR A 492 -12.23 5.83 -16.42
C THR A 492 -11.45 7.00 -15.86
N ILE A 493 -11.89 7.52 -14.73
CA ILE A 493 -11.31 8.71 -14.08
C ILE A 493 -10.95 8.38 -12.63
N SER A 494 -9.76 8.81 -12.18
CA SER A 494 -9.42 8.74 -10.77
C SER A 494 -10.27 9.71 -9.94
N PHE A 495 -10.81 9.26 -8.80
CA PHE A 495 -11.52 10.14 -7.86
C PHE A 495 -10.62 11.28 -7.35
N GLU A 496 -9.30 11.05 -7.23
CA GLU A 496 -8.32 12.07 -6.87
C GLU A 496 -8.20 13.19 -7.91
N ALA A 497 -8.48 12.91 -9.18
CA ALA A 497 -8.53 13.92 -10.24
C ALA A 497 -9.94 14.51 -10.38
N PHE A 498 -10.97 13.69 -10.25
CA PHE A 498 -12.37 14.07 -10.41
C PHE A 498 -12.82 15.12 -9.38
N LEU A 499 -12.58 14.86 -8.09
CA LEU A 499 -13.11 15.72 -7.01
C LEU A 499 -12.54 17.15 -7.01
N PRO A 500 -11.22 17.39 -7.16
CA PRO A 500 -10.67 18.74 -7.28
C PRO A 500 -11.12 19.46 -8.55
N ALA A 501 -11.26 18.74 -9.66
CA ALA A 501 -11.76 19.31 -10.91
C ALA A 501 -13.22 19.75 -10.77
N LEU A 502 -14.05 18.90 -10.14
CA LEU A 502 -15.45 19.18 -9.87
C LEU A 502 -15.62 20.45 -9.00
N LYS A 503 -14.82 20.62 -7.95
CA LYS A 503 -14.83 21.80 -7.08
C LYS A 503 -14.54 23.12 -7.82
N LYS A 504 -13.72 23.06 -8.86
CA LYS A 504 -13.29 24.23 -9.65
C LYS A 504 -14.20 24.53 -10.82
N SER A 505 -15.02 23.55 -11.21
CA SER A 505 -15.81 23.64 -12.46
C SER A 505 -17.16 24.32 -12.23
N THR A 506 -17.51 25.20 -13.13
CA THR A 506 -18.84 25.86 -13.18
C THR A 506 -19.78 25.17 -14.18
N SER A 507 -19.32 24.19 -14.93
CA SER A 507 -20.07 23.47 -15.95
C SER A 507 -19.61 22.01 -16.03
N LEU A 508 -20.56 21.07 -16.12
CA LEU A 508 -20.25 19.65 -16.31
C LEU A 508 -19.59 19.37 -17.67
N GLN A 509 -19.95 20.12 -18.71
CA GLN A 509 -19.31 19.98 -20.02
C GLN A 509 -17.81 20.30 -19.95
N VAL A 510 -17.46 21.41 -19.30
CA VAL A 510 -16.05 21.82 -19.11
C VAL A 510 -15.33 20.80 -18.24
N LEU A 511 -15.94 20.40 -17.12
CA LEU A 511 -15.39 19.38 -16.23
C LEU A 511 -14.99 18.11 -17.00
N VAL A 512 -15.94 17.51 -17.73
CA VAL A 512 -15.67 16.27 -18.44
C VAL A 512 -14.65 16.48 -19.55
N SER A 513 -14.73 17.56 -20.29
CA SER A 513 -13.75 17.89 -21.34
C SER A 513 -12.33 18.01 -20.78
N GLU A 514 -12.15 18.63 -19.61
CA GLU A 514 -10.82 18.72 -18.96
C GLU A 514 -10.33 17.35 -18.45
N LEU A 515 -11.22 16.57 -17.84
CA LEU A 515 -10.86 15.24 -17.34
C LEU A 515 -10.44 14.28 -18.47
N LEU A 516 -11.10 14.37 -19.63
CA LEU A 516 -10.82 13.52 -20.79
C LEU A 516 -9.52 13.89 -21.53
N LYS A 517 -8.92 15.05 -21.25
CA LYS A 517 -7.57 15.36 -21.72
C LYS A 517 -6.50 14.50 -21.03
N TYR A 518 -6.82 13.98 -19.85
CA TYR A 518 -5.91 13.20 -19.01
C TYR A 518 -4.61 13.94 -18.61
N ASP A 519 -4.65 15.27 -18.59
CA ASP A 519 -3.49 16.10 -18.20
C ASP A 519 -3.13 15.94 -16.71
N TRP A 520 -4.05 15.36 -15.95
CA TRP A 520 -3.84 14.96 -14.56
C TRP A 520 -2.91 13.73 -14.40
N LEU A 521 -2.64 12.99 -15.49
CA LEU A 521 -1.67 11.91 -15.48
C LEU A 521 -0.23 12.43 -15.53
N PRO A 522 0.71 11.72 -14.90
CA PRO A 522 2.13 12.05 -15.02
C PRO A 522 2.62 11.84 -16.46
N VAL A 523 3.54 12.69 -16.90
CA VAL A 523 4.11 12.67 -18.25
C VAL A 523 5.52 12.07 -18.21
N GLU A 524 5.77 11.06 -19.03
CA GLU A 524 7.09 10.48 -19.20
C GLU A 524 8.09 11.53 -19.72
N GLY A 525 9.28 11.58 -19.14
CA GLY A 525 10.31 12.57 -19.39
C GLY A 525 10.20 13.84 -18.52
N ARG A 526 9.00 14.17 -18.01
CA ARG A 526 8.76 15.33 -17.13
C ARG A 526 8.55 14.93 -15.66
N ASP A 527 7.67 13.96 -15.42
CA ASP A 527 7.25 13.56 -14.07
C ASP A 527 7.85 12.21 -13.67
N PHE A 528 8.18 11.37 -14.63
CA PHE A 528 8.85 10.08 -14.46
C PHE A 528 9.62 9.70 -15.73
N ARG A 529 10.46 8.68 -15.62
CA ARG A 529 11.10 7.99 -16.75
C ARG A 529 11.03 6.48 -16.56
N VAL A 530 11.00 5.74 -17.66
CA VAL A 530 11.06 4.28 -17.63
C VAL A 530 12.48 3.84 -18.01
N MET A 531 13.06 3.00 -17.16
CA MET A 531 14.35 2.37 -17.38
C MET A 531 14.19 0.86 -17.28
N TYR A 532 15.04 0.12 -18.01
CA TYR A 532 15.10 -1.33 -17.85
C TYR A 532 16.25 -1.68 -16.92
N ALA A 533 15.93 -2.33 -15.81
CA ALA A 533 16.90 -2.76 -14.83
C ALA A 533 17.07 -4.28 -14.86
N PRO A 534 18.31 -4.77 -14.97
CA PRO A 534 18.58 -6.19 -14.87
C PRO A 534 18.43 -6.68 -13.43
N ALA A 535 17.84 -7.86 -13.27
CA ALA A 535 17.83 -8.61 -12.03
C ALA A 535 18.36 -10.02 -12.30
N ALA A 536 19.37 -10.43 -11.53
CA ALA A 536 20.00 -11.73 -11.65
C ALA A 536 19.86 -12.53 -10.37
N VAL A 537 19.32 -13.75 -10.47
CA VAL A 537 19.10 -14.65 -9.35
C VAL A 537 19.37 -16.09 -9.79
N ASN A 538 20.27 -16.76 -9.12
CA ASN A 538 20.58 -18.19 -9.36
C ASN A 538 20.81 -18.52 -10.85
N GLY A 539 21.55 -17.67 -11.57
CA GLY A 539 21.81 -17.83 -13.00
C GLY A 539 20.63 -17.49 -13.93
N ALA A 540 19.45 -17.18 -13.40
CA ALA A 540 18.37 -16.57 -14.15
C ALA A 540 18.61 -15.06 -14.23
N VAL A 541 18.42 -14.47 -15.42
CA VAL A 541 18.57 -13.02 -15.63
C VAL A 541 17.35 -12.50 -16.38
N ILE A 542 16.70 -11.52 -15.81
CA ILE A 542 15.60 -10.78 -16.46
C ILE A 542 15.92 -9.29 -16.50
N GLU A 543 15.30 -8.59 -17.42
CA GLU A 543 15.17 -7.13 -17.40
C GLU A 543 13.70 -6.77 -17.25
N SER A 544 13.40 -5.80 -16.43
CA SER A 544 12.04 -5.29 -16.25
C SER A 544 12.00 -3.78 -16.23
N ALA A 545 10.87 -3.22 -16.64
CA ALA A 545 10.63 -1.80 -16.58
C ALA A 545 10.58 -1.33 -15.11
N ILE A 546 11.35 -0.32 -14.78
CA ILE A 546 11.29 0.40 -13.51
C ILE A 546 10.97 1.87 -13.79
N PHE A 547 10.14 2.45 -12.94
CA PHE A 547 9.76 3.85 -13.01
C PHE A 547 10.64 4.64 -12.04
N CYS A 548 11.28 5.67 -12.53
CA CYS A 548 12.22 6.49 -11.78
C CYS A 548 11.82 7.97 -11.87
N PRO A 549 12.24 8.81 -10.91
CA PRO A 549 12.18 10.26 -11.08
C PRO A 549 12.87 10.70 -12.38
N PRO A 550 12.49 11.83 -12.98
CA PRO A 550 13.22 12.41 -14.09
C PRO A 550 14.66 12.75 -13.66
N LEU A 551 15.55 12.87 -14.63
CA LEU A 551 16.97 13.25 -14.36
C LEU A 551 17.08 14.68 -13.87
#